data_185c02690418e23457a11cb5f96a1d98
#
_entry.id   185c02690418e23457a11cb5f96a1d98
#
_cell.length_a   1.000
_cell.length_b   1.000
_cell.length_c   1.000
_cell.angle_alpha   90.00
_cell.angle_beta   90.00
_cell.angle_gamma   90.00
#
_symmetry.space_group_name_H-M   'P 1'
#
loop_
_entity.id
_entity.type
_entity.pdbx_description
1 polymer ?
#
loop_
_entity_poly.entity_id
_entity_poly.type
_entity_poly.pdbx_seq_one_letter_code
_entity_poly.pdbx_strand_id
1 'polypeptide(L)'
;MQGLPDEFYIDHDHPFGSAAASSNAGMIGNAIVDIWQAEGVKPVLKYEDDLKVFRTPTTSGLYLQDGFRYDYDRAAALHRIAPLQVPWHDEKGDTDFVFITNFIGFRWDIPNKRVSLPEEKRLKFLNRVRVFMDRFEGHQCSLVDVEKIHGSLCHVAFVYAQGRSRLPSLSNFAASFHDNEFSRRYPPHSMMTDLRWWLNVLNKPDFYCELHIRGPTQDLGLFVDASTSWGIGIIVGGEWAAFKLSDGWKVPGRDICWLETVAVEILLYILEAKGIRNSTLLIHSDNQGTIGSLDKGRSRNYHINLSIRRTYVVLASLFITPHLTYVTSEDNPADPISRGVLGDAGARISDSFSIPDELHQIFVDV
;
A
#
# COMPACT_ATOMS: atom_id res chain seq x y z
N MET A 1 -5.52 -28.82 29.01
CA MET A 1 -6.34 -29.75 29.83
C MET A 1 -5.48 -30.29 30.96
N GLN A 2 -5.89 -30.11 32.22
CA GLN A 2 -5.26 -30.82 33.34
C GLN A 2 -5.89 -32.21 33.40
N GLY A 3 -5.18 -33.22 32.89
CA GLY A 3 -5.53 -34.62 33.14
C GLY A 3 -5.23 -35.02 34.57
N LEU A 4 -5.67 -36.20 34.99
CA LEU A 4 -5.30 -36.79 36.26
C LEU A 4 -3.79 -37.03 36.31
N PRO A 5 -3.13 -37.01 37.49
CA PRO A 5 -1.66 -36.92 37.62
C PRO A 5 -0.91 -38.10 37.04
N ASP A 6 -1.22 -38.94 36.29
CA ASP A 6 -0.45 -40.01 35.61
C ASP A 6 -1.07 -40.40 34.25
N GLU A 7 -1.96 -39.55 33.64
CA GLU A 7 -2.52 -39.77 32.34
C GLU A 7 -1.89 -38.84 31.31
N PHE A 8 -1.40 -39.42 30.22
CA PHE A 8 -0.88 -38.69 29.05
C PHE A 8 -1.89 -38.81 27.91
N TYR A 9 -2.20 -37.66 27.29
CA TYR A 9 -3.06 -37.61 26.11
C TYR A 9 -2.20 -37.28 24.91
N ILE A 10 -2.35 -38.07 23.84
CA ILE A 10 -1.73 -37.78 22.54
C ILE A 10 -2.76 -37.00 21.73
N ASP A 11 -2.41 -35.75 21.35
CA ASP A 11 -3.20 -34.97 20.40
C ASP A 11 -2.86 -35.46 19.00
N HIS A 12 -3.82 -35.99 18.30
CA HIS A 12 -3.66 -36.47 16.93
C HIS A 12 -3.86 -35.34 15.88
N ASP A 13 -4.34 -34.18 16.30
CA ASP A 13 -4.51 -33.02 15.47
C ASP A 13 -3.27 -32.10 15.52
N HIS A 14 -3.17 -31.20 14.58
CA HIS A 14 -2.15 -30.14 14.61
C HIS A 14 -2.71 -28.90 15.35
N PRO A 15 -2.41 -28.74 16.65
CA PRO A 15 -2.95 -27.64 17.42
C PRO A 15 -2.40 -26.30 16.94
N PHE A 16 -3.24 -25.26 17.00
CA PHE A 16 -2.79 -23.90 16.75
C PHE A 16 -1.59 -23.53 17.63
N GLY A 17 -0.52 -23.02 17.00
CA GLY A 17 0.73 -22.64 17.68
C GLY A 17 1.82 -23.72 17.65
N SER A 18 1.55 -24.93 17.14
CA SER A 18 2.61 -25.89 16.82
C SER A 18 3.48 -25.38 15.67
N ALA A 19 4.80 -25.46 15.80
CA ALA A 19 5.75 -24.97 14.79
C ALA A 19 5.57 -25.61 13.40
N ALA A 20 5.06 -26.85 13.33
CA ALA A 20 4.84 -27.58 12.08
C ALA A 20 3.41 -27.46 11.54
N ALA A 21 2.44 -26.98 12.33
CA ALA A 21 1.02 -27.00 11.95
C ALA A 21 0.73 -26.19 10.68
N SER A 22 1.22 -24.97 10.60
CA SER A 22 1.04 -24.10 9.44
C SER A 22 1.73 -24.65 8.18
N SER A 23 2.92 -25.24 8.33
CA SER A 23 3.64 -25.88 7.20
C SER A 23 2.90 -27.10 6.66
N ASN A 24 2.42 -27.97 7.53
CA ASN A 24 1.71 -29.20 7.15
C ASN A 24 0.35 -28.87 6.48
N ALA A 25 -0.43 -27.97 7.05
CA ALA A 25 -1.66 -27.47 6.42
C ALA A 25 -1.37 -26.80 5.08
N GLY A 26 -0.26 -26.06 4.98
CA GLY A 26 0.22 -25.42 3.78
C GLY A 26 0.51 -26.42 2.65
N MET A 27 1.10 -27.57 2.94
CA MET A 27 1.38 -28.61 1.94
C MET A 27 0.10 -29.21 1.35
N ILE A 28 -0.91 -29.49 2.17
CA ILE A 28 -2.22 -29.97 1.69
C ILE A 28 -2.87 -28.93 0.80
N GLY A 29 -2.89 -27.67 1.22
CA GLY A 29 -3.42 -26.57 0.42
C GLY A 29 -2.68 -26.39 -0.90
N ASN A 30 -1.36 -26.60 -0.97
CA ASN A 30 -0.59 -26.56 -2.22
C ASN A 30 -0.99 -27.70 -3.14
N ALA A 31 -1.12 -28.92 -2.62
CA ALA A 31 -1.57 -30.07 -3.41
C ALA A 31 -2.96 -29.85 -4.02
N ILE A 32 -3.89 -29.24 -3.29
CA ILE A 32 -5.21 -28.83 -3.81
C ILE A 32 -5.04 -27.88 -4.99
N VAL A 33 -4.22 -26.84 -4.83
CA VAL A 33 -3.99 -25.84 -5.89
C VAL A 33 -3.38 -26.49 -7.12
N ASP A 34 -2.38 -27.35 -6.95
CA ASP A 34 -1.69 -28.05 -8.06
C ASP A 34 -2.67 -28.95 -8.85
N ILE A 35 -3.51 -29.73 -8.16
CA ILE A 35 -4.52 -30.57 -8.77
C ILE A 35 -5.55 -29.70 -9.52
N TRP A 36 -6.07 -28.65 -8.90
CA TRP A 36 -7.02 -27.76 -9.56
C TRP A 36 -6.44 -27.14 -10.82
N GLN A 37 -5.21 -26.63 -10.76
CA GLN A 37 -4.56 -26.02 -11.93
C GLN A 37 -4.32 -27.04 -13.06
N ALA A 38 -3.89 -28.25 -12.71
CA ALA A 38 -3.70 -29.34 -13.67
C ALA A 38 -5.01 -29.76 -14.35
N GLU A 39 -6.10 -29.75 -13.60
CA GLU A 39 -7.46 -30.11 -14.05
C GLU A 39 -8.24 -28.90 -14.66
N GLY A 40 -7.56 -27.77 -14.89
CA GLY A 40 -8.15 -26.62 -15.55
C GLY A 40 -8.98 -25.70 -14.65
N VAL A 41 -9.02 -25.92 -13.33
CA VAL A 41 -9.64 -25.00 -12.36
C VAL A 41 -8.65 -23.90 -12.03
N LYS A 42 -8.76 -22.76 -12.69
CA LYS A 42 -7.83 -21.63 -12.57
C LYS A 42 -8.47 -20.30 -12.98
N PRO A 43 -7.98 -19.14 -12.46
CA PRO A 43 -6.91 -19.02 -11.48
C PRO A 43 -7.35 -19.38 -10.05
N VAL A 44 -6.40 -19.82 -9.22
CA VAL A 44 -6.61 -20.10 -7.80
C VAL A 44 -5.64 -19.25 -6.99
N LEU A 45 -6.14 -18.60 -5.95
CA LEU A 45 -5.35 -17.90 -4.93
C LEU A 45 -5.39 -18.69 -3.63
N LYS A 46 -4.25 -18.85 -2.99
CA LYS A 46 -4.10 -19.48 -1.69
C LYS A 46 -3.45 -18.48 -0.72
N TYR A 47 -4.03 -18.36 0.45
CA TYR A 47 -3.45 -17.65 1.58
C TYR A 47 -3.66 -18.49 2.84
N GLU A 48 -2.59 -19.07 3.36
CA GLU A 48 -2.63 -20.04 4.47
C GLU A 48 -3.65 -21.16 4.19
N ASP A 49 -4.72 -21.25 4.95
CA ASP A 49 -5.84 -22.19 4.82
C ASP A 49 -6.99 -21.66 3.92
N ASP A 50 -6.98 -20.38 3.60
CA ASP A 50 -7.98 -19.77 2.73
C ASP A 50 -7.66 -20.01 1.25
N LEU A 51 -8.60 -20.62 0.52
CA LEU A 51 -8.52 -20.85 -0.93
C LEU A 51 -9.60 -20.04 -1.65
N LYS A 52 -9.23 -19.38 -2.73
CA LYS A 52 -10.17 -18.65 -3.59
C LYS A 52 -9.96 -19.03 -5.04
N VAL A 53 -11.01 -19.57 -5.63
CA VAL A 53 -11.08 -19.95 -7.05
C VAL A 53 -11.80 -18.87 -7.82
N PHE A 54 -11.25 -18.50 -8.96
CA PHE A 54 -11.89 -17.60 -9.92
C PHE A 54 -12.20 -18.38 -11.20
N ARG A 55 -13.19 -17.93 -11.94
CA ARG A 55 -13.50 -18.44 -13.27
C ARG A 55 -13.78 -17.30 -14.23
N THR A 56 -13.42 -17.48 -15.48
CA THR A 56 -13.72 -16.53 -16.56
C THR A 56 -14.77 -17.12 -17.48
N PRO A 57 -15.68 -16.30 -18.05
CA PRO A 57 -16.61 -16.78 -19.07
C PRO A 57 -15.86 -17.35 -20.28
N THR A 58 -16.41 -18.45 -20.83
CA THR A 58 -15.91 -19.08 -22.05
C THR A 58 -17.03 -19.24 -23.07
N THR A 59 -16.68 -19.42 -24.33
CA THR A 59 -17.69 -19.61 -25.40
C THR A 59 -18.24 -21.04 -25.42
N SER A 60 -17.47 -22.01 -24.95
CA SER A 60 -17.77 -23.46 -25.02
C SER A 60 -18.10 -24.09 -23.66
N GLY A 61 -18.12 -23.32 -22.58
CA GLY A 61 -18.36 -23.82 -21.22
C GLY A 61 -19.72 -24.50 -21.08
N LEU A 62 -19.74 -25.54 -20.25
CA LEU A 62 -20.92 -26.38 -20.05
C LEU A 62 -21.86 -25.82 -18.96
N TYR A 63 -21.33 -24.99 -18.04
CA TYR A 63 -22.06 -24.47 -16.89
C TYR A 63 -22.55 -23.05 -17.17
N LEU A 64 -23.87 -22.84 -17.08
CA LEU A 64 -24.52 -21.55 -17.31
C LEU A 64 -24.82 -20.89 -15.96
N GLN A 65 -24.32 -19.65 -15.76
CA GLN A 65 -24.69 -18.82 -14.60
C GLN A 65 -24.69 -17.35 -15.02
N ASP A 66 -25.73 -16.60 -14.63
CA ASP A 66 -25.89 -15.16 -14.88
C ASP A 66 -25.72 -14.78 -16.37
N GLY A 67 -26.17 -15.65 -17.28
CA GLY A 67 -26.07 -15.46 -18.73
C GLY A 67 -24.69 -15.77 -19.35
N PHE A 68 -23.73 -16.19 -18.56
CA PHE A 68 -22.39 -16.56 -19.02
C PHE A 68 -22.16 -18.06 -18.92
N ARG A 69 -21.33 -18.60 -19.80
CA ARG A 69 -20.90 -20.01 -19.80
C ARG A 69 -19.53 -20.12 -19.13
N TYR A 70 -19.32 -21.19 -18.38
CA TYR A 70 -18.09 -21.47 -17.65
C TYR A 70 -17.67 -22.94 -17.82
N ASP A 71 -16.39 -23.24 -17.67
CA ASP A 71 -15.84 -24.58 -17.83
C ASP A 71 -16.09 -25.48 -16.60
N TYR A 72 -16.40 -24.90 -15.46
CA TYR A 72 -16.73 -25.59 -14.22
C TYR A 72 -17.66 -24.76 -13.32
N ASP A 73 -18.46 -25.45 -12.50
CA ASP A 73 -19.16 -24.92 -11.34
C ASP A 73 -18.43 -25.32 -10.03
N ARG A 74 -19.00 -24.94 -8.89
CA ARG A 74 -18.44 -25.29 -7.58
C ARG A 74 -18.36 -26.80 -7.36
N ALA A 75 -19.42 -27.53 -7.72
CA ALA A 75 -19.48 -28.98 -7.55
C ALA A 75 -18.40 -29.69 -8.40
N ALA A 76 -18.24 -29.29 -9.67
CA ALA A 76 -17.22 -29.82 -10.54
C ALA A 76 -15.80 -29.51 -10.04
N ALA A 77 -15.56 -28.32 -9.49
CA ALA A 77 -14.27 -27.98 -8.91
C ALA A 77 -13.95 -28.84 -7.67
N LEU A 78 -14.91 -29.02 -6.78
CA LEU A 78 -14.74 -29.85 -5.58
C LEU A 78 -14.59 -31.34 -5.91
N HIS A 79 -15.30 -31.82 -6.93
CA HIS A 79 -15.19 -33.22 -7.37
C HIS A 79 -13.75 -33.60 -7.76
N ARG A 80 -12.99 -32.69 -8.36
CA ARG A 80 -11.59 -32.94 -8.79
C ARG A 80 -10.64 -33.24 -7.64
N ILE A 81 -10.95 -32.73 -6.45
CA ILE A 81 -10.15 -32.94 -5.23
C ILE A 81 -10.82 -33.87 -4.23
N ALA A 82 -11.97 -34.45 -4.58
CA ALA A 82 -12.70 -35.37 -3.70
C ALA A 82 -11.83 -36.55 -3.18
N PRO A 83 -10.87 -37.13 -3.94
CA PRO A 83 -10.00 -38.20 -3.42
C PRO A 83 -9.13 -37.77 -2.23
N LEU A 84 -8.88 -36.47 -2.04
CA LEU A 84 -8.09 -35.95 -0.90
C LEU A 84 -8.89 -35.94 0.41
N GLN A 85 -10.22 -36.12 0.35
CA GLN A 85 -11.12 -36.11 1.51
C GLN A 85 -10.93 -34.89 2.43
N VAL A 86 -10.71 -33.72 1.83
CA VAL A 86 -10.48 -32.47 2.58
C VAL A 86 -11.73 -32.11 3.39
N PRO A 87 -11.60 -31.88 4.69
CA PRO A 87 -12.73 -31.49 5.54
C PRO A 87 -13.08 -30.00 5.32
N TRP A 88 -14.01 -29.75 4.40
CA TRP A 88 -14.54 -28.39 4.17
C TRP A 88 -15.49 -27.99 5.29
N HIS A 89 -15.39 -26.72 5.68
CA HIS A 89 -16.34 -26.16 6.64
C HIS A 89 -17.58 -25.68 5.88
N ASP A 90 -18.71 -26.35 6.11
CA ASP A 90 -19.96 -26.14 5.32
C ASP A 90 -20.54 -24.72 5.47
N GLU A 91 -20.34 -24.07 6.63
CA GLU A 91 -20.88 -22.74 6.94
C GLU A 91 -19.91 -21.59 6.61
N LYS A 92 -18.68 -21.87 6.19
CA LYS A 92 -17.69 -20.85 5.85
C LYS A 92 -17.50 -20.73 4.35
N GLY A 93 -17.30 -19.50 3.90
CA GLY A 93 -17.07 -19.18 2.50
C GLY A 93 -18.36 -19.03 1.69
N ASP A 94 -18.18 -18.83 0.39
CA ASP A 94 -19.31 -18.70 -0.53
C ASP A 94 -19.86 -20.07 -0.91
N THR A 95 -21.19 -20.19 -0.95
CA THR A 95 -21.88 -21.46 -1.33
C THR A 95 -21.79 -21.73 -2.82
N ASP A 96 -21.51 -20.71 -3.63
CA ASP A 96 -21.32 -20.79 -5.09
C ASP A 96 -20.37 -19.67 -5.56
N PHE A 97 -20.11 -19.60 -6.86
CA PHE A 97 -19.39 -18.46 -7.46
C PHE A 97 -20.24 -17.20 -7.40
N VAL A 98 -19.68 -16.15 -6.84
CA VAL A 98 -20.34 -14.85 -6.66
C VAL A 98 -19.44 -13.73 -7.19
N PHE A 99 -20.04 -12.62 -7.59
CA PHE A 99 -19.31 -11.44 -8.07
C PHE A 99 -18.78 -10.55 -6.96
N ILE A 100 -19.37 -10.65 -5.77
CA ILE A 100 -18.92 -9.89 -4.58
C ILE A 100 -18.67 -10.90 -3.47
N THR A 101 -17.45 -10.91 -2.95
CA THR A 101 -17.01 -11.91 -1.97
C THR A 101 -16.09 -11.31 -0.90
N ASN A 102 -16.05 -11.94 0.26
CA ASN A 102 -15.05 -11.66 1.29
C ASN A 102 -13.91 -12.68 1.18
N PHE A 103 -12.68 -12.17 1.10
CA PHE A 103 -11.48 -12.99 1.09
C PHE A 103 -10.35 -12.27 1.81
N ILE A 104 -9.61 -12.99 2.66
CA ILE A 104 -8.53 -12.46 3.51
C ILE A 104 -8.88 -11.17 4.29
N GLY A 105 -10.16 -11.11 4.72
CA GLY A 105 -10.66 -9.98 5.51
C GLY A 105 -10.99 -8.71 4.74
N PHE A 106 -11.06 -8.77 3.40
CA PHE A 106 -11.49 -7.70 2.51
C PHE A 106 -12.70 -8.12 1.69
N ARG A 107 -13.51 -7.14 1.30
CA ARG A 107 -14.64 -7.30 0.38
C ARG A 107 -14.18 -6.95 -1.03
N TRP A 108 -14.30 -7.90 -1.93
CA TRP A 108 -13.94 -7.81 -3.34
C TRP A 108 -15.22 -7.66 -4.16
N ASP A 109 -15.34 -6.56 -4.87
CA ASP A 109 -16.43 -6.26 -5.80
C ASP A 109 -15.85 -6.30 -7.22
N ILE A 110 -15.96 -7.47 -7.86
CA ILE A 110 -15.31 -7.73 -9.15
C ILE A 110 -15.93 -6.91 -10.29
N PRO A 111 -17.28 -6.80 -10.42
CA PRO A 111 -17.90 -6.01 -11.47
C PRO A 111 -17.48 -4.53 -11.43
N ASN A 112 -17.43 -3.96 -10.23
CA ASN A 112 -17.05 -2.56 -10.04
C ASN A 112 -15.54 -2.36 -9.90
N LYS A 113 -14.74 -3.43 -9.95
CA LYS A 113 -13.27 -3.40 -9.78
C LYS A 113 -12.87 -2.66 -8.50
N ARG A 114 -13.48 -3.03 -7.37
CA ARG A 114 -13.26 -2.38 -6.08
C ARG A 114 -12.91 -3.37 -5.00
N VAL A 115 -12.05 -2.92 -4.10
CA VAL A 115 -11.71 -3.60 -2.84
C VAL A 115 -12.03 -2.67 -1.68
N SER A 116 -12.69 -3.18 -0.66
CA SER A 116 -13.01 -2.44 0.55
C SER A 116 -12.91 -3.33 1.79
N LEU A 117 -13.10 -2.74 2.96
CA LEU A 117 -13.36 -3.54 4.15
C LEU A 117 -14.82 -4.01 4.13
N PRO A 118 -15.13 -5.22 4.65
CA PRO A 118 -16.50 -5.55 5.05
C PRO A 118 -17.03 -4.46 5.99
N GLU A 119 -18.31 -4.08 5.83
CA GLU A 119 -18.89 -2.94 6.52
C GLU A 119 -18.80 -3.05 8.06
N GLU A 120 -19.08 -4.24 8.58
CA GLU A 120 -18.92 -4.53 10.01
C GLU A 120 -17.49 -4.25 10.50
N LYS A 121 -16.48 -4.66 9.72
CA LYS A 121 -15.07 -4.47 10.04
C LYS A 121 -14.68 -3.00 9.95
N ARG A 122 -15.17 -2.28 8.94
CA ARG A 122 -14.98 -0.84 8.79
C ARG A 122 -15.52 -0.08 10.01
N LEU A 123 -16.77 -0.36 10.40
CA LEU A 123 -17.41 0.25 11.56
C LEU A 123 -16.68 -0.11 12.87
N LYS A 124 -16.22 -1.34 13.02
CA LYS A 124 -15.41 -1.77 14.16
C LYS A 124 -14.12 -0.95 14.28
N PHE A 125 -13.41 -0.73 13.16
CA PHE A 125 -12.18 0.05 13.18
C PHE A 125 -12.45 1.54 13.36
N LEU A 126 -13.48 2.08 12.74
CA LEU A 126 -13.95 3.44 12.97
C LEU A 126 -14.23 3.71 14.46
N ASN A 127 -15.00 2.83 15.09
CA ASN A 127 -15.30 2.92 16.51
C ASN A 127 -14.04 2.81 17.38
N ARG A 128 -13.10 1.94 17.02
CA ARG A 128 -11.82 1.78 17.74
C ARG A 128 -11.00 3.08 17.72
N VAL A 129 -10.94 3.76 16.57
CA VAL A 129 -10.25 5.05 16.45
C VAL A 129 -10.95 6.11 17.32
N ARG A 130 -12.28 6.19 17.23
CA ARG A 130 -13.08 7.15 18.00
C ARG A 130 -12.87 6.95 19.51
N VAL A 131 -13.07 5.74 20.01
CA VAL A 131 -12.93 5.42 21.44
C VAL A 131 -11.50 5.69 21.93
N PHE A 132 -10.48 5.39 21.11
CA PHE A 132 -9.09 5.71 21.49
C PHE A 132 -8.90 7.22 21.63
N MET A 133 -9.40 8.02 20.70
CA MET A 133 -9.27 9.47 20.75
C MET A 133 -10.03 10.06 21.93
N ASP A 134 -11.29 9.66 22.13
CA ASP A 134 -12.13 10.14 23.23
C ASP A 134 -11.52 9.84 24.61
N ARG A 135 -10.85 8.69 24.73
CA ARG A 135 -10.27 8.24 26.00
C ARG A 135 -8.89 8.83 26.29
N PHE A 136 -8.06 9.03 25.26
CA PHE A 136 -6.65 9.32 25.45
C PHE A 136 -6.20 10.70 24.92
N GLU A 137 -7.06 11.50 24.31
CA GLU A 137 -6.72 12.90 24.01
C GLU A 137 -6.55 13.67 25.34
N GLY A 138 -5.32 14.13 25.60
CA GLY A 138 -4.96 14.75 26.87
C GLY A 138 -4.78 13.77 28.06
N HIS A 139 -4.84 12.45 27.83
CA HIS A 139 -4.66 11.43 28.86
C HIS A 139 -3.61 10.40 28.44
N GLN A 140 -3.05 9.70 29.43
CA GLN A 140 -2.04 8.68 29.18
C GLN A 140 -2.66 7.35 28.73
N CYS A 141 -2.02 6.70 27.76
CA CYS A 141 -2.35 5.34 27.28
C CYS A 141 -1.21 4.36 27.55
N SER A 142 -1.48 3.08 27.40
CA SER A 142 -0.50 1.99 27.46
C SER A 142 0.03 1.64 26.06
N LEU A 143 1.15 0.90 26.00
CA LEU A 143 1.66 0.30 24.77
C LEU A 143 0.59 -0.56 24.06
N VAL A 144 -0.10 -1.42 24.82
CA VAL A 144 -1.15 -2.31 24.29
C VAL A 144 -2.29 -1.55 23.63
N ASP A 145 -2.67 -0.38 24.17
CA ASP A 145 -3.70 0.48 23.55
C ASP A 145 -3.24 0.98 22.19
N VAL A 146 -1.96 1.36 22.07
CA VAL A 146 -1.36 1.85 20.82
C VAL A 146 -1.21 0.72 19.80
N GLU A 147 -0.72 -0.44 20.19
CA GLU A 147 -0.56 -1.61 19.33
C GLU A 147 -1.88 -2.08 18.73
N LYS A 148 -2.95 -2.12 19.53
CA LYS A 148 -4.29 -2.48 19.06
C LYS A 148 -4.81 -1.57 17.97
N ILE A 149 -4.61 -0.25 18.11
CA ILE A 149 -5.06 0.69 17.07
C ILE A 149 -4.12 0.66 15.86
N HIS A 150 -2.81 0.59 16.07
CA HIS A 150 -1.82 0.49 15.00
C HIS A 150 -2.07 -0.74 14.12
N GLY A 151 -2.22 -1.94 14.70
CA GLY A 151 -2.51 -3.16 13.95
C GLY A 151 -3.81 -3.06 13.14
N SER A 152 -4.86 -2.42 13.70
CA SER A 152 -6.10 -2.18 12.95
C SER A 152 -5.87 -1.28 11.75
N LEU A 153 -5.12 -0.19 11.91
CA LEU A 153 -4.86 0.77 10.84
C LEU A 153 -3.86 0.23 9.80
N CYS A 154 -2.94 -0.65 10.17
CA CYS A 154 -2.11 -1.39 9.21
C CYS A 154 -2.99 -2.22 8.26
N HIS A 155 -4.02 -2.89 8.79
CA HIS A 155 -4.95 -3.64 7.96
C HIS A 155 -5.79 -2.72 7.05
N VAL A 156 -6.27 -1.58 7.56
CA VAL A 156 -6.97 -0.57 6.75
C VAL A 156 -6.07 -0.02 5.63
N ALA A 157 -4.79 0.24 5.92
CA ALA A 157 -3.83 0.78 4.97
C ALA A 157 -3.49 -0.18 3.82
N PHE A 158 -3.87 -1.45 3.91
CA PHE A 158 -3.80 -2.38 2.78
C PHE A 158 -4.77 -1.97 1.66
N VAL A 159 -6.00 -1.60 2.01
CA VAL A 159 -7.01 -1.09 1.08
C VAL A 159 -6.76 0.38 0.74
N TYR A 160 -6.41 1.19 1.74
CA TYR A 160 -6.26 2.64 1.59
C TYR A 160 -4.79 3.04 1.69
N ALA A 161 -4.05 2.82 0.60
CA ALA A 161 -2.59 2.98 0.56
C ALA A 161 -2.09 4.38 0.97
N GLN A 162 -2.88 5.42 0.70
CA GLN A 162 -2.61 6.81 1.13
C GLN A 162 -2.42 6.94 2.65
N GLY A 163 -2.98 6.03 3.43
CA GLY A 163 -2.84 6.01 4.88
C GLY A 163 -1.50 5.45 5.39
N ARG A 164 -0.70 4.80 4.54
CA ARG A 164 0.57 4.20 4.96
C ARG A 164 1.52 5.23 5.57
N SER A 165 1.57 6.44 5.00
CA SER A 165 2.40 7.55 5.50
C SER A 165 1.93 8.14 6.84
N ARG A 166 0.78 7.70 7.36
CA ARG A 166 0.23 8.11 8.65
C ARG A 166 0.42 7.07 9.76
N LEU A 167 0.92 5.88 9.41
CA LEU A 167 1.25 4.83 10.39
C LEU A 167 2.52 5.12 11.20
N PRO A 168 3.56 5.81 10.66
CA PRO A 168 4.79 6.05 11.40
C PRO A 168 4.60 6.84 12.70
N SER A 169 3.63 7.75 12.80
CA SER A 169 3.36 8.46 14.05
C SER A 169 2.94 7.50 15.18
N LEU A 170 2.17 6.45 14.85
CA LEU A 170 1.76 5.43 15.80
C LEU A 170 2.92 4.48 16.14
N SER A 171 3.66 3.99 15.14
CA SER A 171 4.78 3.08 15.37
C SER A 171 5.93 3.75 16.13
N ASN A 172 6.23 5.02 15.85
CA ASN A 172 7.24 5.78 16.59
C ASN A 172 6.80 6.02 18.04
N PHE A 173 5.51 6.28 18.26
CA PHE A 173 4.98 6.42 19.61
C PHE A 173 5.00 5.08 20.36
N ALA A 174 4.62 3.97 19.73
CA ALA A 174 4.75 2.64 20.31
C ALA A 174 6.21 2.35 20.69
N ALA A 175 7.18 2.59 19.80
CA ALA A 175 8.60 2.41 20.09
C ALA A 175 9.10 3.26 21.27
N SER A 176 8.47 4.38 21.58
CA SER A 176 8.86 5.21 22.73
C SER A 176 8.65 4.54 24.08
N PHE A 177 7.83 3.51 24.15
CA PHE A 177 7.59 2.75 25.39
C PHE A 177 8.76 1.82 25.78
N HIS A 178 9.72 1.57 24.86
CA HIS A 178 10.88 0.70 25.10
C HIS A 178 10.50 -0.67 25.69
N ASP A 179 9.43 -1.29 25.14
CA ASP A 179 8.87 -2.58 25.55
C ASP A 179 8.45 -2.67 27.03
N ASN A 180 8.25 -1.51 27.68
CA ASN A 180 7.77 -1.47 29.06
C ASN A 180 6.23 -1.43 29.10
N GLU A 181 5.61 -2.57 29.35
CA GLU A 181 4.16 -2.74 29.41
C GLU A 181 3.49 -1.91 30.51
N PHE A 182 4.19 -1.58 31.58
CA PHE A 182 3.68 -0.79 32.71
C PHE A 182 3.77 0.71 32.46
N SER A 183 4.51 1.13 31.45
CA SER A 183 4.67 2.54 31.12
C SER A 183 3.36 3.13 30.61
N ARG A 184 3.11 4.39 30.99
CA ARG A 184 1.99 5.19 30.51
C ARG A 184 2.53 6.48 29.90
N ARG A 185 2.04 6.85 28.70
CA ARG A 185 2.53 8.02 27.96
C ARG A 185 1.37 8.79 27.32
N TYR A 186 1.52 10.08 27.17
CA TYR A 186 0.61 10.92 26.45
C TYR A 186 0.80 10.75 24.93
N PRO A 187 -0.28 10.46 24.16
CA PRO A 187 -0.18 10.43 22.70
C PRO A 187 0.30 11.78 22.16
N PRO A 188 1.30 11.82 21.28
CA PRO A 188 1.80 13.06 20.69
C PRO A 188 0.75 13.67 19.75
N HIS A 189 0.80 15.00 19.59
CA HIS A 189 -0.13 15.74 18.72
C HIS A 189 -0.11 15.21 17.27
N SER A 190 1.05 14.85 16.73
CA SER A 190 1.18 14.28 15.39
C SER A 190 0.40 12.99 15.20
N MET A 191 0.40 12.10 16.22
CA MET A 191 -0.39 10.87 16.19
C MET A 191 -1.88 11.20 16.23
N MET A 192 -2.32 12.12 17.09
CA MET A 192 -3.74 12.51 17.17
C MET A 192 -4.22 13.14 15.86
N THR A 193 -3.39 13.93 15.19
CA THR A 193 -3.67 14.48 13.85
C THR A 193 -3.85 13.37 12.81
N ASP A 194 -2.99 12.36 12.82
CA ASP A 194 -3.10 11.22 11.91
C ASP A 194 -4.34 10.35 12.23
N LEU A 195 -4.70 10.19 13.49
CA LEU A 195 -5.93 9.50 13.90
C LEU A 195 -7.20 10.25 13.47
N ARG A 196 -7.24 11.60 13.54
CA ARG A 196 -8.35 12.39 12.98
C ARG A 196 -8.52 12.18 11.49
N TRP A 197 -7.40 12.12 10.76
CA TRP A 197 -7.44 11.81 9.33
C TRP A 197 -8.02 10.41 9.06
N TRP A 198 -7.58 9.40 9.81
CA TRP A 198 -8.13 8.04 9.72
C TRP A 198 -9.63 7.99 10.06
N LEU A 199 -10.06 8.74 11.07
CA LEU A 199 -11.47 8.86 11.44
C LEU A 199 -12.30 9.39 10.26
N ASN A 200 -11.82 10.46 9.61
CA ASN A 200 -12.46 11.05 8.44
C ASN A 200 -12.54 10.09 7.27
N VAL A 201 -11.45 9.37 6.98
CA VAL A 201 -11.39 8.40 5.88
C VAL A 201 -12.34 7.22 6.14
N LEU A 202 -12.30 6.63 7.34
CA LEU A 202 -13.14 5.49 7.69
C LEU A 202 -14.64 5.85 7.75
N ASN A 203 -14.97 7.13 7.92
CA ASN A 203 -16.36 7.60 7.95
C ASN A 203 -16.94 7.89 6.56
N LYS A 204 -16.14 7.85 5.49
CA LYS A 204 -16.63 8.08 4.14
C LYS A 204 -17.50 6.91 3.65
N PRO A 205 -18.63 7.18 2.97
CA PRO A 205 -19.48 6.12 2.42
C PRO A 205 -18.81 5.37 1.27
N ASP A 206 -17.91 6.03 0.54
CA ASP A 206 -17.15 5.51 -0.60
C ASP A 206 -15.75 5.03 -0.18
N PHE A 207 -15.67 4.32 0.94
CA PHE A 207 -14.43 3.73 1.43
C PHE A 207 -14.07 2.47 0.64
N TYR A 208 -13.36 2.64 -0.45
CA TYR A 208 -12.83 1.56 -1.29
C TYR A 208 -11.54 1.99 -2.00
N CYS A 209 -10.80 0.99 -2.48
CA CYS A 209 -9.71 1.16 -3.43
C CYS A 209 -10.18 0.61 -4.78
N GLU A 210 -9.95 1.37 -5.85
CA GLU A 210 -10.20 0.86 -7.20
C GLU A 210 -9.09 -0.08 -7.65
N LEU A 211 -9.47 -1.20 -8.26
CA LEU A 211 -8.57 -2.14 -8.89
C LEU A 211 -8.32 -1.70 -10.32
N HIS A 212 -7.27 -0.93 -10.52
CA HIS A 212 -6.88 -0.52 -11.87
C HIS A 212 -6.10 -1.64 -12.57
N ILE A 213 -6.48 -1.93 -13.81
CA ILE A 213 -5.65 -2.75 -14.69
C ILE A 213 -4.44 -1.88 -15.05
N ARG A 214 -3.28 -2.25 -14.53
CA ARG A 214 -2.04 -1.57 -14.87
C ARG A 214 -1.73 -1.84 -16.35
N GLY A 215 -1.65 -0.77 -17.13
CA GLY A 215 -1.09 -0.84 -18.47
C GLY A 215 0.42 -1.16 -18.44
N PRO A 216 1.02 -1.40 -19.61
CA PRO A 216 2.47 -1.56 -19.69
C PRO A 216 3.17 -0.31 -19.15
N THR A 217 4.31 -0.51 -18.48
CA THR A 217 5.14 0.58 -18.00
C THR A 217 5.70 1.35 -19.20
N GLN A 218 5.47 2.66 -19.21
CA GLN A 218 5.95 3.57 -20.23
C GLN A 218 7.20 4.28 -19.73
N ASP A 219 8.25 4.28 -20.53
CA ASP A 219 9.43 5.11 -20.31
C ASP A 219 9.30 6.38 -21.13
N LEU A 220 9.04 7.48 -20.45
CA LEU A 220 8.94 8.82 -21.04
C LEU A 220 10.25 9.62 -20.85
N GLY A 221 11.33 8.98 -20.43
CA GLY A 221 12.58 9.66 -20.10
C GLY A 221 12.43 10.59 -18.89
N LEU A 222 11.86 10.06 -17.79
CA LEU A 222 11.64 10.82 -16.56
C LEU A 222 12.81 10.57 -15.60
N PHE A 223 13.59 11.62 -15.33
CA PHE A 223 14.73 11.57 -14.42
C PHE A 223 14.61 12.66 -13.36
N VAL A 224 14.96 12.32 -12.14
CA VAL A 224 15.02 13.25 -11.02
C VAL A 224 16.35 13.13 -10.30
N ASP A 225 16.85 14.24 -9.80
CA ASP A 225 18.05 14.32 -8.97
C ASP A 225 17.98 15.50 -8.02
N ALA A 226 18.69 15.42 -6.90
CA ALA A 226 18.81 16.52 -5.97
C ALA A 226 20.25 16.68 -5.45
N SER A 227 20.64 17.93 -5.22
CA SER A 227 21.90 18.29 -4.60
C SER A 227 21.68 19.23 -3.43
N THR A 228 22.33 18.95 -2.31
CA THR A 228 22.29 19.84 -1.13
C THR A 228 23.07 21.13 -1.32
N SER A 229 23.90 21.21 -2.34
CA SER A 229 24.72 22.39 -2.64
C SER A 229 24.04 23.39 -3.57
N TRP A 230 23.05 22.96 -4.35
CA TRP A 230 22.40 23.83 -5.31
C TRP A 230 20.86 23.65 -5.35
N GLY A 231 20.35 22.44 -5.62
CA GLY A 231 18.92 22.26 -5.70
C GLY A 231 18.44 20.96 -6.34
N ILE A 232 17.39 21.05 -7.11
CA ILE A 232 16.71 19.92 -7.76
C ILE A 232 16.80 20.06 -9.27
N GLY A 233 17.11 18.95 -9.95
CA GLY A 233 17.07 18.77 -11.39
C GLY A 233 15.99 17.78 -11.80
N ILE A 234 15.22 18.09 -12.82
CA ILE A 234 14.16 17.22 -13.36
C ILE A 234 14.28 17.19 -14.87
N ILE A 235 14.13 15.98 -15.47
CA ILE A 235 14.03 15.79 -16.92
C ILE A 235 12.74 15.08 -17.26
N VAL A 236 12.08 15.56 -18.30
CA VAL A 236 10.85 14.98 -18.85
C VAL A 236 11.00 14.94 -20.38
N GLY A 237 11.29 13.77 -20.93
CA GLY A 237 11.38 13.57 -22.38
C GLY A 237 12.40 14.45 -23.11
N GLY A 238 13.49 14.83 -22.42
CA GLY A 238 14.54 15.71 -22.93
C GLY A 238 14.36 17.19 -22.60
N GLU A 239 13.20 17.61 -22.11
CA GLU A 239 13.00 18.93 -21.49
C GLU A 239 13.45 18.89 -20.02
N TRP A 240 13.90 20.03 -19.50
CA TRP A 240 14.42 20.12 -18.14
C TRP A 240 13.74 21.21 -17.31
N ALA A 241 13.73 20.98 -15.98
CA ALA A 241 13.40 21.99 -14.97
C ALA A 241 14.43 21.98 -13.85
N ALA A 242 14.69 23.14 -13.27
CA ALA A 242 15.63 23.32 -12.17
C ALA A 242 15.04 24.20 -11.07
N PHE A 243 15.33 23.85 -9.80
CA PHE A 243 14.84 24.55 -8.61
C PHE A 243 16.00 24.78 -7.67
N LYS A 244 16.44 26.03 -7.57
CA LYS A 244 17.57 26.40 -6.69
C LYS A 244 17.09 26.53 -5.26
N LEU A 245 17.84 25.96 -4.31
CA LEU A 245 17.52 26.06 -2.89
C LEU A 245 17.72 27.49 -2.37
N SER A 246 16.79 27.93 -1.52
CA SER A 246 16.91 29.17 -0.75
C SER A 246 17.82 28.98 0.47
N ASP A 247 18.38 30.07 0.97
CA ASP A 247 19.05 30.05 2.26
C ASP A 247 18.04 29.63 3.36
N GLY A 248 18.46 28.71 4.24
CA GLY A 248 17.59 28.24 5.32
C GLY A 248 16.64 27.07 4.98
N TRP A 249 16.75 26.48 3.79
CA TRP A 249 15.98 25.26 3.44
C TRP A 249 16.24 24.09 4.41
N LYS A 250 17.47 24.03 4.97
CA LYS A 250 17.95 22.92 5.79
C LYS A 250 17.51 23.09 7.24
N VAL A 251 16.61 22.24 7.66
CA VAL A 251 16.17 22.10 9.06
C VAL A 251 16.33 20.65 9.50
N PRO A 252 16.30 20.32 10.81
CA PRO A 252 16.37 18.94 11.27
C PRO A 252 15.34 18.06 10.56
N GLY A 253 15.80 16.96 9.96
CA GLY A 253 14.98 16.03 9.18
C GLY A 253 14.82 16.37 7.70
N ARG A 254 15.32 17.50 7.22
CA ARG A 254 15.46 17.78 5.79
C ARG A 254 16.89 17.47 5.38
N ASP A 255 17.07 16.35 4.71
CA ASP A 255 18.33 15.81 4.21
C ASP A 255 18.26 15.58 2.69
N ILE A 256 19.29 14.98 2.12
CA ILE A 256 19.30 14.67 0.68
C ILE A 256 18.14 13.74 0.28
N CYS A 257 17.84 12.71 1.06
CA CYS A 257 16.74 11.80 0.76
C CYS A 257 15.37 12.52 0.75
N TRP A 258 15.21 13.56 1.60
CA TRP A 258 14.03 14.41 1.55
C TRP A 258 13.99 15.24 0.27
N LEU A 259 15.09 15.87 -0.16
CA LEU A 259 15.16 16.63 -1.41
C LEU A 259 14.84 15.75 -2.62
N GLU A 260 15.39 14.56 -2.68
CA GLU A 260 15.12 13.56 -3.71
C GLU A 260 13.62 13.17 -3.75
N THR A 261 13.00 13.01 -2.57
CA THR A 261 11.57 12.75 -2.50
C THR A 261 10.75 13.92 -3.00
N VAL A 262 11.17 15.17 -2.70
CA VAL A 262 10.56 16.39 -3.21
C VAL A 262 10.77 16.51 -4.72
N ALA A 263 11.89 16.06 -5.28
CA ALA A 263 12.13 16.05 -6.72
C ALA A 263 11.08 15.18 -7.45
N VAL A 264 10.77 13.98 -6.91
CA VAL A 264 9.70 13.13 -7.44
C VAL A 264 8.34 13.82 -7.29
N GLU A 265 8.07 14.48 -6.15
CA GLU A 265 6.83 15.21 -5.93
C GLU A 265 6.64 16.33 -6.99
N ILE A 266 7.66 17.13 -7.24
CA ILE A 266 7.61 18.22 -8.23
C ILE A 266 7.44 17.67 -9.66
N LEU A 267 8.13 16.57 -9.99
CA LEU A 267 7.93 15.88 -11.28
C LEU A 267 6.43 15.60 -11.52
N LEU A 268 5.68 15.16 -10.52
CA LEU A 268 4.26 14.86 -10.69
C LEU A 268 3.43 16.11 -10.99
N TYR A 269 3.74 17.27 -10.41
CA TYR A 269 3.07 18.53 -10.76
C TYR A 269 3.39 18.95 -12.20
N ILE A 270 4.60 18.71 -12.68
CA ILE A 270 4.97 18.91 -14.08
C ILE A 270 4.18 17.98 -15.01
N LEU A 271 4.07 16.69 -14.65
CA LEU A 271 3.28 15.71 -15.40
C LEU A 271 1.79 16.08 -15.44
N GLU A 272 1.25 16.63 -14.35
CA GLU A 272 -0.11 17.15 -14.29
C GLU A 272 -0.32 18.29 -15.29
N ALA A 273 0.59 19.27 -15.33
CA ALA A 273 0.55 20.39 -16.27
C ALA A 273 0.67 19.92 -17.72
N LYS A 274 1.49 18.92 -18.01
CA LYS A 274 1.60 18.29 -19.33
C LYS A 274 0.40 17.41 -19.71
N GLY A 275 -0.60 17.26 -18.81
CA GLY A 275 -1.80 16.46 -19.05
C GLY A 275 -1.57 14.95 -19.05
N ILE A 276 -0.46 14.45 -18.52
CA ILE A 276 -0.13 13.03 -18.45
C ILE A 276 -0.98 12.38 -17.36
N ARG A 277 -1.77 11.38 -17.74
CA ARG A 277 -2.74 10.70 -16.85
C ARG A 277 -2.92 9.23 -17.27
N ASN A 278 -3.57 8.45 -16.39
CA ASN A 278 -3.99 7.05 -16.66
C ASN A 278 -2.84 6.16 -17.17
N SER A 279 -1.68 6.25 -16.57
CA SER A 279 -0.46 5.59 -17.07
C SER A 279 0.36 4.95 -15.95
N THR A 280 1.13 3.93 -16.32
CA THR A 280 2.20 3.38 -15.48
C THR A 280 3.52 3.94 -16.02
N LEU A 281 4.23 4.72 -15.21
CA LEU A 281 5.39 5.49 -15.66
C LEU A 281 6.67 5.01 -14.98
N LEU A 282 7.73 4.87 -15.78
CA LEU A 282 9.09 4.65 -15.28
C LEU A 282 9.69 5.99 -14.85
N ILE A 283 10.19 6.08 -13.63
CA ILE A 283 10.86 7.26 -13.07
C ILE A 283 12.23 6.83 -12.58
N HIS A 284 13.27 7.50 -13.06
CA HIS A 284 14.66 7.21 -12.74
C HIS A 284 15.16 8.12 -11.60
N SER A 285 15.78 7.54 -10.58
CA SER A 285 16.42 8.23 -9.47
C SER A 285 17.66 7.46 -9.03
N ASP A 286 18.69 8.15 -8.58
CA ASP A 286 19.89 7.51 -8.01
C ASP A 286 19.81 7.31 -6.49
N ASN A 287 18.69 7.65 -5.86
CA ASN A 287 18.49 7.56 -4.43
C ASN A 287 17.64 6.35 -4.02
N GLN A 288 18.29 5.26 -3.59
CA GLN A 288 17.59 4.05 -3.11
C GLN A 288 16.69 4.30 -1.91
N GLY A 289 17.01 5.28 -1.05
CA GLY A 289 16.19 5.66 0.11
C GLY A 289 14.86 6.26 -0.30
N THR A 290 14.85 7.11 -1.32
CA THR A 290 13.67 7.70 -1.94
C THR A 290 12.82 6.63 -2.62
N ILE A 291 13.42 5.78 -3.46
CA ILE A 291 12.75 4.66 -4.12
C ILE A 291 12.04 3.79 -3.07
N GLY A 292 12.78 3.32 -2.06
CA GLY A 292 12.21 2.45 -1.03
C GLY A 292 11.15 3.12 -0.14
N SER A 293 11.21 4.44 0.05
CA SER A 293 10.21 5.18 0.82
C SER A 293 8.90 5.35 0.04
N LEU A 294 9.00 5.66 -1.24
CA LEU A 294 7.85 5.79 -2.14
C LEU A 294 7.18 4.43 -2.40
N ASP A 295 7.94 3.36 -2.65
CA ASP A 295 7.39 2.02 -2.83
C ASP A 295 6.62 1.53 -1.59
N LYS A 296 7.18 1.79 -0.39
CA LYS A 296 6.50 1.48 0.88
C LYS A 296 5.34 2.42 1.19
N GLY A 297 5.28 3.60 0.56
CA GLY A 297 4.33 4.67 0.85
C GLY A 297 4.52 5.29 2.23
N ARG A 298 5.70 5.15 2.83
CA ARG A 298 6.03 5.68 4.17
C ARG A 298 7.51 5.77 4.44
N SER A 299 7.90 6.69 5.33
CA SER A 299 9.24 6.83 5.89
C SER A 299 9.16 7.06 7.41
N ARG A 300 10.24 6.80 8.15
CA ARG A 300 10.38 7.23 9.55
C ARG A 300 10.60 8.73 9.67
N ASN A 301 11.12 9.36 8.63
CA ASN A 301 11.34 10.79 8.58
C ASN A 301 10.01 11.54 8.34
N TYR A 302 9.71 12.48 9.22
CA TYR A 302 8.47 13.26 9.17
C TYR A 302 8.34 14.08 7.87
N HIS A 303 9.41 14.76 7.44
CA HIS A 303 9.39 15.61 6.24
C HIS A 303 9.23 14.79 4.96
N ILE A 304 9.87 13.62 4.88
CA ILE A 304 9.67 12.67 3.78
C ILE A 304 8.20 12.20 3.74
N ASN A 305 7.61 11.89 4.91
CA ASN A 305 6.20 11.49 4.94
C ASN A 305 5.24 12.60 4.49
N LEU A 306 5.54 13.87 4.75
CA LEU A 306 4.71 14.99 4.24
C LEU A 306 4.76 15.04 2.71
N SER A 307 5.93 14.91 2.10
CA SER A 307 6.07 14.83 0.65
C SER A 307 5.33 13.60 0.09
N ILE A 308 5.52 12.42 0.68
CA ILE A 308 4.80 11.19 0.27
C ILE A 308 3.27 11.39 0.32
N ARG A 309 2.74 12.07 1.34
CA ARG A 309 1.30 12.37 1.45
C ARG A 309 0.77 13.16 0.25
N ARG A 310 1.48 14.22 -0.15
CA ARG A 310 1.12 15.05 -1.30
C ARG A 310 1.31 14.27 -2.61
N THR A 311 2.43 13.58 -2.76
CA THR A 311 2.71 12.69 -3.89
C THR A 311 1.55 11.70 -4.15
N TYR A 312 1.08 11.00 -3.11
CA TYR A 312 -0.02 10.04 -3.27
C TYR A 312 -1.37 10.68 -3.60
N VAL A 313 -1.61 11.93 -3.20
CA VAL A 313 -2.82 12.66 -3.61
C VAL A 313 -2.77 12.95 -5.11
N VAL A 314 -1.63 13.43 -5.61
CA VAL A 314 -1.44 13.72 -7.04
C VAL A 314 -1.48 12.44 -7.87
N LEU A 315 -0.79 11.38 -7.45
CA LEU A 315 -0.84 10.08 -8.14
C LEU A 315 -2.28 9.55 -8.29
N ALA A 316 -3.08 9.67 -7.22
CA ALA A 316 -4.47 9.24 -7.23
C ALA A 316 -5.34 10.11 -8.17
N SER A 317 -5.16 11.44 -8.17
CA SER A 317 -5.92 12.35 -9.04
C SER A 317 -5.60 12.18 -10.52
N LEU A 318 -4.36 11.81 -10.82
CA LEU A 318 -3.89 11.59 -12.20
C LEU A 318 -4.07 10.14 -12.67
N PHE A 319 -4.42 9.21 -11.77
CA PHE A 319 -4.42 7.77 -12.06
C PHE A 319 -3.07 7.28 -12.59
N ILE A 320 -1.97 7.81 -12.02
CA ILE A 320 -0.61 7.41 -12.36
C ILE A 320 -0.13 6.35 -11.36
N THR A 321 0.46 5.28 -11.89
CA THR A 321 1.22 4.30 -11.10
C THR A 321 2.71 4.53 -11.37
N PRO A 322 3.48 5.06 -10.42
CA PRO A 322 4.91 5.23 -10.59
C PRO A 322 5.63 3.89 -10.44
N HIS A 323 6.60 3.65 -11.28
CA HIS A 323 7.58 2.58 -11.15
C HIS A 323 8.96 3.23 -11.05
N LEU A 324 9.47 3.34 -9.81
CA LEU A 324 10.78 3.96 -9.60
C LEU A 324 11.87 2.93 -9.86
N THR A 325 12.90 3.33 -10.61
CA THR A 325 14.06 2.50 -10.89
C THR A 325 15.34 3.24 -10.54
N TYR A 326 16.33 2.47 -10.11
CA TYR A 326 17.63 3.01 -9.80
C TYR A 326 18.45 3.26 -11.08
N VAL A 327 19.09 4.38 -11.14
CA VAL A 327 20.12 4.75 -12.14
C VAL A 327 21.35 5.22 -11.40
N THR A 328 22.55 5.03 -11.95
CA THR A 328 23.78 5.61 -11.34
C THR A 328 23.81 7.13 -11.53
N SER A 329 24.45 7.87 -10.63
CA SER A 329 24.56 9.34 -10.78
C SER A 329 25.23 9.73 -12.10
N GLU A 330 26.20 8.93 -12.58
CA GLU A 330 26.90 9.16 -13.86
C GLU A 330 25.97 9.02 -15.07
N ASP A 331 24.96 8.16 -14.97
CA ASP A 331 23.98 7.90 -16.03
C ASP A 331 22.68 8.71 -15.83
N ASN A 332 22.58 9.54 -14.76
CA ASN A 332 21.42 10.36 -14.47
C ASN A 332 21.56 11.75 -15.12
N PRO A 333 20.86 12.02 -16.23
CA PRO A 333 20.96 13.31 -16.92
C PRO A 333 20.42 14.49 -16.10
N ALA A 334 19.73 14.25 -14.99
CA ALA A 334 19.28 15.28 -14.05
C ALA A 334 20.37 15.72 -13.06
N ASP A 335 21.46 14.94 -12.84
CA ASP A 335 22.54 15.26 -11.91
C ASP A 335 23.23 16.60 -12.24
N PRO A 336 23.67 16.91 -13.46
CA PRO A 336 24.24 18.21 -13.77
C PRO A 336 23.29 19.37 -13.45
N ILE A 337 21.99 19.19 -13.72
CA ILE A 337 20.97 20.22 -13.51
C ILE A 337 20.76 20.49 -12.02
N SER A 338 20.72 19.45 -11.20
CA SER A 338 20.61 19.56 -9.74
C SER A 338 21.81 20.30 -9.10
N ARG A 339 22.94 20.37 -9.83
CA ARG A 339 24.18 21.09 -9.46
C ARG A 339 24.29 22.45 -10.09
N GLY A 340 23.27 22.92 -10.83
CA GLY A 340 23.24 24.24 -11.45
C GLY A 340 23.91 24.34 -12.83
N VAL A 341 24.24 23.22 -13.45
CA VAL A 341 24.69 23.16 -14.84
C VAL A 341 23.42 23.03 -15.71
N LEU A 342 22.83 24.18 -16.04
CA LEU A 342 21.57 24.25 -16.76
C LEU A 342 21.73 23.83 -18.21
N GLY A 343 20.71 23.18 -18.75
CA GLY A 343 20.64 22.78 -20.15
C GLY A 343 20.34 23.94 -21.11
N ASP A 344 20.12 23.62 -22.40
CA ASP A 344 19.69 24.61 -23.39
C ASP A 344 18.40 25.30 -22.92
N ALA A 345 18.38 26.62 -22.98
CA ALA A 345 17.20 27.42 -22.62
C ALA A 345 15.97 27.09 -23.46
N GLY A 346 16.16 26.67 -24.72
CA GLY A 346 15.07 26.20 -25.59
C GLY A 346 14.42 24.88 -25.17
N ALA A 347 15.10 24.09 -24.35
CA ALA A 347 14.60 22.83 -23.81
C ALA A 347 14.12 22.96 -22.35
N ARG A 348 14.03 24.17 -21.81
CA ARG A 348 13.46 24.40 -20.49
C ARG A 348 11.95 24.21 -20.52
N ILE A 349 11.42 23.45 -19.54
CA ILE A 349 9.96 23.26 -19.40
C ILE A 349 9.29 24.63 -19.22
N SER A 350 8.39 24.95 -20.14
CA SER A 350 7.65 26.21 -20.17
C SER A 350 6.23 26.09 -19.63
N ASP A 351 5.76 24.88 -19.35
CA ASP A 351 4.43 24.65 -18.80
C ASP A 351 4.27 25.33 -17.44
N SER A 352 3.16 26.02 -17.25
CA SER A 352 2.82 26.61 -15.95
C SER A 352 2.28 25.54 -15.02
N PHE A 353 2.94 25.32 -13.91
CA PHE A 353 2.50 24.44 -12.84
C PHE A 353 2.67 25.12 -11.48
N SER A 354 1.92 24.67 -10.49
CA SER A 354 1.98 25.19 -9.13
C SER A 354 2.48 24.10 -8.20
N ILE A 355 3.45 24.45 -7.36
CA ILE A 355 3.89 23.62 -6.25
C ILE A 355 3.25 24.13 -4.94
N PRO A 356 3.10 23.30 -3.89
CA PRO A 356 2.58 23.73 -2.60
C PRO A 356 3.38 24.89 -1.97
N ASP A 357 2.69 25.78 -1.25
CA ASP A 357 3.30 26.95 -0.63
C ASP A 357 4.46 26.59 0.30
N GLU A 358 4.40 25.44 0.98
CA GLU A 358 5.48 24.94 1.84
C GLU A 358 6.75 24.63 1.07
N LEU A 359 6.64 24.30 -0.22
CA LEU A 359 7.78 24.06 -1.11
C LEU A 359 8.27 25.37 -1.76
N HIS A 360 7.38 26.32 -2.05
CA HIS A 360 7.79 27.63 -2.56
C HIS A 360 8.82 28.32 -1.66
N GLN A 361 8.66 28.20 -0.34
CA GLN A 361 9.57 28.82 0.63
C GLN A 361 11.00 28.29 0.61
N ILE A 362 11.23 27.12 0.04
CA ILE A 362 12.54 26.46 0.01
C ILE A 362 13.30 26.65 -1.30
N PHE A 363 12.66 27.26 -2.28
CA PHE A 363 13.28 27.54 -3.58
C PHE A 363 13.34 29.03 -3.87
N VAL A 364 14.32 29.42 -4.70
CA VAL A 364 14.41 30.73 -5.33
C VAL A 364 14.21 30.58 -6.82
N ASP A 365 13.68 31.64 -7.45
CA ASP A 365 13.50 31.67 -8.91
C ASP A 365 14.86 31.55 -9.61
N VAL A 366 14.91 30.76 -10.71
CA VAL A 366 16.09 30.45 -11.51
C VAL A 366 15.88 30.96 -12.93
#